data_8435f5095d1deb541c5ecc70b20f707e
#
_entry.id   8435f5095d1deb541c5ecc70b20f707e
#
_cell.length_a   1.000
_cell.length_b   1.000
_cell.length_c   1.000
_cell.angle_alpha   90.00
_cell.angle_beta   90.00
_cell.angle_gamma   90.00
#
_symmetry.space_group_name_H-M   'P 1'
#
loop_
_entity.id
_entity.type
_entity.pdbx_description
1 polymer ?
#
loop_
_entity_poly.entity_id
_entity_poly.type
_entity_poly.pdbx_seq_one_letter_code
_entity_poly.pdbx_strand_id
1 'polypeptide(L)'
;MKDSLVDVSVLMLFFNRPEPLKKVFEQVQRAKPARLFLYQDGPRSEADMPGIMACRQVVSAIDWDCEVHQCYQPTNYGCDPSGFMSQQWAFSMTDKCIVLEDDVVPSPTFFTFCKEMLDRYEHDERVGMIAGFNTDERTPDVCDDYFFTTNFSIWGWASWSRVIGKRSADYAFLDDAEAVSRLQALTEERKLRRDFLPMCQAHRLSGKAYFETIFQSQLLLQSQMTIVPRVNMINNVGVTDDSTHFAGSISTLPHGYRRIFTMDRYDLVFPLKHPRYVVEHVEYRHRVYRTMGWRSPWIKVGRSLEELYLNVKHGNWAFIAQSVRNRIRKWMGKTAYR
;
A
#
# COMPACT_ATOMS: atom_id res chain seq x y z
N MET A 1 5.33 -19.08 27.17
CA MET A 1 5.33 -18.07 26.06
C MET A 1 5.56 -16.70 26.70
N LYS A 2 6.09 -15.75 25.97
CA LYS A 2 6.22 -14.37 26.43
C LYS A 2 4.88 -13.66 26.22
N ASP A 3 4.51 -12.71 27.09
CA ASP A 3 3.28 -11.94 26.95
C ASP A 3 3.27 -11.11 25.66
N SER A 4 2.08 -10.77 25.15
CA SER A 4 1.94 -9.79 24.07
C SER A 4 2.39 -8.41 24.56
N LEU A 5 3.09 -7.65 23.68
CA LEU A 5 3.57 -6.30 24.02
C LEU A 5 2.64 -5.20 23.52
N VAL A 6 1.97 -5.43 22.37
CA VAL A 6 1.08 -4.45 21.77
C VAL A 6 -0.30 -5.09 21.55
N ASP A 7 -1.30 -4.58 22.26
CA ASP A 7 -2.69 -5.02 22.11
C ASP A 7 -3.28 -4.46 20.81
N VAL A 8 -2.94 -5.10 19.70
CA VAL A 8 -3.40 -4.76 18.35
C VAL A 8 -3.49 -6.02 17.49
N SER A 9 -4.38 -6.02 16.51
CA SER A 9 -4.45 -7.05 15.47
C SER A 9 -3.52 -6.69 14.31
N VAL A 10 -2.82 -7.68 13.76
CA VAL A 10 -1.96 -7.53 12.57
C VAL A 10 -2.36 -8.56 11.53
N LEU A 11 -2.69 -8.12 10.33
CA LEU A 11 -2.86 -8.95 9.14
C LEU A 11 -1.55 -8.98 8.36
N MET A 12 -1.01 -10.16 8.13
CA MET A 12 0.10 -10.40 7.21
C MET A 12 -0.43 -11.08 5.95
N LEU A 13 -0.21 -10.43 4.81
CA LEU A 13 -0.55 -10.93 3.47
C LEU A 13 0.73 -11.36 2.76
N PHE A 14 0.82 -12.63 2.33
CA PHE A 14 2.01 -13.17 1.71
C PHE A 14 1.69 -14.27 0.68
N PHE A 15 2.69 -14.64 -0.12
CA PHE A 15 2.54 -15.68 -1.13
C PHE A 15 3.66 -16.74 -1.03
N ASN A 16 4.75 -16.60 -1.80
CA ASN A 16 5.81 -17.61 -1.94
C ASN A 16 7.23 -17.04 -1.83
N ARG A 17 7.41 -15.86 -1.19
CA ARG A 17 8.70 -15.16 -1.05
C ARG A 17 9.17 -15.20 0.42
N PRO A 18 9.86 -16.26 0.88
CA PRO A 18 10.23 -16.42 2.29
C PRO A 18 11.25 -15.38 2.78
N GLU A 19 12.19 -14.92 1.93
CA GLU A 19 13.26 -14.01 2.35
C GLU A 19 12.75 -12.60 2.71
N PRO A 20 11.95 -11.89 1.90
CA PRO A 20 11.36 -10.63 2.33
C PRO A 20 10.37 -10.83 3.49
N LEU A 21 9.53 -11.88 3.46
CA LEU A 21 8.60 -12.21 4.54
C LEU A 21 9.30 -12.35 5.90
N LYS A 22 10.46 -12.98 5.94
CA LYS A 22 11.25 -13.14 7.16
C LYS A 22 11.60 -11.79 7.78
N LYS A 23 12.01 -10.81 6.97
CA LYS A 23 12.34 -9.44 7.44
C LYS A 23 11.13 -8.73 8.05
N VAL A 24 9.95 -8.91 7.44
CA VAL A 24 8.68 -8.36 7.97
C VAL A 24 8.31 -9.07 9.26
N PHE A 25 8.34 -10.40 9.27
CA PHE A 25 7.95 -11.21 10.42
C PHE A 25 8.85 -10.97 11.64
N GLU A 26 10.15 -10.72 11.44
CA GLU A 26 11.07 -10.32 12.51
C GLU A 26 10.62 -9.03 13.24
N GLN A 27 10.00 -8.08 12.54
CA GLN A 27 9.46 -6.87 13.18
C GLN A 27 8.15 -7.18 13.92
N VAL A 28 7.32 -8.07 13.38
CA VAL A 28 6.10 -8.55 14.06
C VAL A 28 6.47 -9.32 15.35
N GLN A 29 7.49 -10.18 15.31
CA GLN A 29 8.01 -10.87 16.48
C GLN A 29 8.52 -9.93 17.58
N ARG A 30 9.14 -8.81 17.19
CA ARG A 30 9.60 -7.78 18.15
C ARG A 30 8.43 -7.03 18.79
N ALA A 31 7.39 -6.73 18.00
CA ALA A 31 6.20 -6.03 18.46
C ALA A 31 5.28 -6.91 19.33
N LYS A 32 5.27 -8.23 19.09
CA LYS A 32 4.43 -9.22 19.76
C LYS A 32 2.96 -8.79 19.85
N PRO A 33 2.27 -8.65 18.71
CA PRO A 33 0.86 -8.28 18.70
C PRO A 33 0.00 -9.32 19.42
N ALA A 34 -1.10 -8.88 20.03
CA ALA A 34 -2.02 -9.77 20.74
C ALA A 34 -2.77 -10.71 19.78
N ARG A 35 -2.98 -10.29 18.51
CA ARG A 35 -3.71 -11.07 17.51
C ARG A 35 -3.02 -10.99 16.16
N LEU A 36 -2.89 -12.13 15.48
CA LEU A 36 -2.23 -12.26 14.19
C LEU A 36 -3.12 -13.00 13.18
N PHE A 37 -3.39 -12.34 12.06
CA PHE A 37 -4.09 -12.90 10.92
C PHE A 37 -3.06 -13.21 9.83
N LEU A 38 -2.95 -14.47 9.43
CA LEU A 38 -2.03 -14.96 8.41
C LEU A 38 -2.82 -15.35 7.17
N TYR A 39 -2.78 -14.53 6.13
CA TYR A 39 -3.41 -14.82 4.86
C TYR A 39 -2.35 -15.14 3.82
N GLN A 40 -2.45 -16.33 3.20
CA GLN A 40 -1.55 -16.75 2.12
C GLN A 40 -2.35 -17.08 0.86
N ASP A 41 -1.97 -16.45 -0.27
CA ASP A 41 -2.53 -16.83 -1.57
C ASP A 41 -2.06 -18.23 -1.98
N GLY A 42 -2.88 -18.94 -2.75
CA GLY A 42 -2.62 -20.31 -3.14
C GLY A 42 -1.64 -20.44 -4.31
N PRO A 43 -1.21 -21.67 -4.64
CA PRO A 43 -0.27 -21.90 -5.71
C PRO A 43 -0.89 -21.64 -7.10
N ARG A 44 -0.09 -21.10 -8.02
CA ARG A 44 -0.38 -21.03 -9.47
C ARG A 44 -0.11 -22.38 -10.12
N SER A 45 0.88 -23.10 -9.60
CA SER A 45 1.30 -24.43 -10.01
C SER A 45 2.11 -25.11 -8.90
N GLU A 46 2.44 -26.38 -9.05
CA GLU A 46 3.30 -27.13 -8.13
C GLU A 46 4.68 -26.45 -7.90
N ALA A 47 5.16 -25.68 -8.86
CA ALA A 47 6.43 -24.96 -8.73
C ALA A 47 6.43 -23.89 -7.62
N ASP A 48 5.27 -23.38 -7.21
CA ASP A 48 5.15 -22.42 -6.11
C ASP A 48 5.21 -23.08 -4.72
N MET A 49 4.94 -24.40 -4.61
CA MET A 49 4.80 -25.09 -3.33
C MET A 49 6.02 -25.00 -2.41
N PRO A 50 7.27 -25.12 -2.90
CA PRO A 50 8.44 -24.96 -2.02
C PRO A 50 8.49 -23.59 -1.34
N GLY A 51 8.23 -22.50 -2.08
CA GLY A 51 8.17 -21.14 -1.53
C GLY A 51 7.00 -20.94 -0.56
N ILE A 52 5.82 -21.48 -0.90
CA ILE A 52 4.63 -21.46 -0.04
C ILE A 52 4.92 -22.13 1.30
N MET A 53 5.50 -23.32 1.29
CA MET A 53 5.83 -24.06 2.52
C MET A 53 6.91 -23.35 3.33
N ALA A 54 7.94 -22.80 2.67
CA ALA A 54 8.97 -22.01 3.34
C ALA A 54 8.39 -20.76 4.04
N CYS A 55 7.43 -20.06 3.40
CA CYS A 55 6.71 -18.95 4.03
C CYS A 55 5.92 -19.39 5.26
N ARG A 56 5.23 -20.53 5.21
CA ARG A 56 4.52 -21.08 6.38
C ARG A 56 5.47 -21.40 7.53
N GLN A 57 6.66 -21.93 7.22
CA GLN A 57 7.69 -22.19 8.22
C GLN A 57 8.16 -20.88 8.89
N VAL A 58 8.35 -19.80 8.13
CA VAL A 58 8.72 -18.48 8.69
C VAL A 58 7.68 -18.02 9.70
N VAL A 59 6.39 -17.99 9.31
CA VAL A 59 5.33 -17.45 10.19
C VAL A 59 4.89 -18.41 11.30
N SER A 60 5.36 -19.66 11.32
CA SER A 60 5.10 -20.60 12.41
C SER A 60 5.98 -20.34 13.65
N ALA A 61 7.02 -19.51 13.55
CA ALA A 61 7.96 -19.23 14.63
C ALA A 61 7.43 -18.21 15.66
N ILE A 62 6.16 -18.36 16.08
CA ILE A 62 5.50 -17.50 17.07
C ILE A 62 5.91 -18.00 18.46
N ASP A 63 6.63 -17.15 19.24
CA ASP A 63 7.15 -17.48 20.58
C ASP A 63 6.54 -16.63 21.70
N TRP A 64 5.46 -15.90 21.43
CA TRP A 64 4.72 -15.07 22.39
C TRP A 64 3.24 -15.47 22.46
N ASP A 65 2.54 -15.00 23.48
CA ASP A 65 1.09 -15.21 23.61
C ASP A 65 0.36 -14.39 22.54
N CYS A 66 -0.31 -15.10 21.64
CA CYS A 66 -0.92 -14.51 20.46
C CYS A 66 -2.09 -15.36 19.98
N GLU A 67 -3.23 -14.73 19.75
CA GLU A 67 -4.36 -15.36 19.07
C GLU A 67 -4.07 -15.38 17.55
N VAL A 68 -3.91 -16.59 16.97
CA VAL A 68 -3.50 -16.76 15.57
C VAL A 68 -4.64 -17.29 14.73
N HIS A 69 -5.00 -16.55 13.68
CA HIS A 69 -5.95 -16.95 12.64
C HIS A 69 -5.21 -17.20 11.33
N GLN A 70 -5.50 -18.30 10.67
CA GLN A 70 -4.87 -18.68 9.39
C GLN A 70 -5.91 -18.85 8.30
N CYS A 71 -5.65 -18.24 7.13
CA CYS A 71 -6.45 -18.38 5.92
C CYS A 71 -5.51 -18.64 4.74
N TYR A 72 -5.28 -19.92 4.42
CA TYR A 72 -4.43 -20.34 3.33
C TYR A 72 -5.29 -20.78 2.15
N GLN A 73 -5.16 -20.09 1.02
CA GLN A 73 -5.98 -20.32 -0.14
C GLN A 73 -5.53 -21.60 -0.88
N PRO A 74 -6.48 -22.40 -1.39
CA PRO A 74 -6.15 -23.61 -2.15
C PRO A 74 -5.66 -23.31 -3.58
N THR A 75 -6.04 -22.17 -4.14
CA THR A 75 -5.69 -21.72 -5.49
C THR A 75 -5.23 -20.28 -5.50
N ASN A 76 -4.49 -19.85 -6.52
CA ASN A 76 -4.03 -18.50 -6.67
C ASN A 76 -5.13 -17.57 -7.18
N TYR A 77 -5.44 -16.52 -6.43
CA TYR A 77 -6.37 -15.47 -6.81
C TYR A 77 -5.65 -14.23 -7.39
N GLY A 78 -4.36 -14.12 -7.15
CA GLY A 78 -3.54 -12.97 -7.54
C GLY A 78 -3.52 -11.86 -6.48
N CYS A 79 -2.59 -10.92 -6.64
CA CYS A 79 -2.28 -9.90 -5.64
C CYS A 79 -3.51 -9.07 -5.24
N ASP A 80 -4.21 -8.45 -6.21
CA ASP A 80 -5.32 -7.54 -5.91
C ASP A 80 -6.55 -8.22 -5.29
N PRO A 81 -7.07 -9.35 -5.84
CA PRO A 81 -8.16 -10.08 -5.20
C PRO A 81 -7.80 -10.60 -3.81
N SER A 82 -6.58 -11.14 -3.63
CA SER A 82 -6.09 -11.61 -2.33
C SER A 82 -5.99 -10.46 -1.33
N GLY A 83 -5.52 -9.28 -1.76
CA GLY A 83 -5.52 -8.07 -0.94
C GLY A 83 -6.92 -7.69 -0.48
N PHE A 84 -7.92 -7.71 -1.36
CA PHE A 84 -9.31 -7.42 -0.99
C PHE A 84 -9.89 -8.47 -0.04
N MET A 85 -9.77 -9.76 -0.37
CA MET A 85 -10.34 -10.86 0.40
C MET A 85 -9.71 -10.98 1.80
N SER A 86 -8.39 -10.84 1.91
CA SER A 86 -7.68 -10.91 3.19
C SER A 86 -8.14 -9.84 4.16
N GLN A 87 -8.33 -8.62 3.66
CA GLN A 87 -8.81 -7.50 4.45
C GLN A 87 -10.27 -7.72 4.88
N GLN A 88 -11.16 -8.15 3.97
CA GLN A 88 -12.54 -8.47 4.34
C GLN A 88 -12.60 -9.56 5.41
N TRP A 89 -11.79 -10.62 5.26
CA TRP A 89 -11.71 -11.70 6.21
C TRP A 89 -11.22 -11.23 7.59
N ALA A 90 -10.09 -10.53 7.68
CA ALA A 90 -9.55 -10.10 8.95
C ALA A 90 -10.47 -9.10 9.67
N PHE A 91 -10.97 -8.09 8.94
CA PHE A 91 -11.86 -7.07 9.54
C PHE A 91 -13.29 -7.57 9.82
N SER A 92 -13.66 -8.78 9.42
CA SER A 92 -14.89 -9.43 9.90
C SER A 92 -14.75 -10.00 11.32
N MET A 93 -13.52 -10.14 11.82
CA MET A 93 -13.20 -10.72 13.13
C MET A 93 -12.55 -9.74 14.10
N THR A 94 -12.17 -8.53 13.64
CA THR A 94 -11.58 -7.49 14.49
C THR A 94 -11.98 -6.09 14.04
N ASP A 95 -12.18 -5.19 15.01
CA ASP A 95 -12.57 -3.81 14.73
C ASP A 95 -11.42 -2.93 14.25
N LYS A 96 -10.18 -3.30 14.57
CA LYS A 96 -8.96 -2.54 14.30
C LYS A 96 -7.86 -3.49 13.84
N CYS A 97 -7.18 -3.16 12.74
CA CYS A 97 -6.10 -4.01 12.24
C CYS A 97 -5.02 -3.22 11.51
N ILE A 98 -3.76 -3.62 11.74
CA ILE A 98 -2.61 -3.24 10.92
C ILE A 98 -2.51 -4.24 9.76
N VAL A 99 -2.19 -3.75 8.56
CA VAL A 99 -2.03 -4.57 7.35
C VAL A 99 -0.61 -4.44 6.83
N LEU A 100 0.06 -5.57 6.69
CA LEU A 100 1.43 -5.70 6.18
C LEU A 100 1.48 -6.72 5.04
N GLU A 101 2.16 -6.38 3.96
CA GLU A 101 2.52 -7.32 2.89
C GLU A 101 3.88 -7.95 3.17
N ASP A 102 4.23 -9.02 2.47
CA ASP A 102 5.46 -9.81 2.71
C ASP A 102 6.76 -9.06 2.40
N ASP A 103 6.70 -7.87 1.81
CA ASP A 103 7.86 -7.04 1.47
C ASP A 103 7.84 -5.65 2.14
N VAL A 104 6.87 -5.39 2.99
CA VAL A 104 6.68 -4.11 3.68
C VAL A 104 7.23 -4.20 5.11
N VAL A 105 8.47 -3.74 5.31
CA VAL A 105 9.19 -3.87 6.58
C VAL A 105 8.99 -2.63 7.44
N PRO A 106 8.23 -2.71 8.56
CA PRO A 106 7.99 -1.57 9.46
C PRO A 106 9.16 -1.31 10.41
N SER A 107 9.25 -0.08 10.92
CA SER A 107 10.12 0.24 12.07
C SER A 107 9.52 -0.35 13.36
N PRO A 108 10.33 -0.58 14.40
CA PRO A 108 9.84 -1.14 15.67
C PRO A 108 8.71 -0.36 16.31
N THR A 109 8.71 0.97 16.24
CA THR A 109 7.69 1.84 16.84
C THR A 109 6.43 2.00 15.99
N PHE A 110 6.39 1.47 14.77
CA PHE A 110 5.22 1.53 13.89
C PHE A 110 3.96 0.90 14.53
N PHE A 111 4.12 -0.24 15.21
CA PHE A 111 2.98 -0.93 15.82
C PHE A 111 2.37 -0.13 16.96
N THR A 112 3.20 0.47 17.82
CA THR A 112 2.75 1.35 18.89
C THR A 112 2.11 2.63 18.36
N PHE A 113 2.68 3.21 17.30
CA PHE A 113 2.10 4.33 16.58
C PHE A 113 0.70 3.98 16.04
N CYS A 114 0.58 2.87 15.32
CA CYS A 114 -0.72 2.45 14.78
C CYS A 114 -1.75 2.20 15.88
N LYS A 115 -1.36 1.52 16.97
CA LYS A 115 -2.25 1.28 18.11
C LYS A 115 -2.78 2.59 18.68
N GLU A 116 -1.88 3.54 18.99
CA GLU A 116 -2.28 4.82 19.56
C GLU A 116 -3.21 5.62 18.61
N MET A 117 -2.93 5.61 17.29
CA MET A 117 -3.79 6.26 16.31
C MET A 117 -5.13 5.55 16.14
N LEU A 118 -5.14 4.21 16.13
CA LEU A 118 -6.37 3.41 16.06
C LEU A 118 -7.29 3.68 17.25
N ASP A 119 -6.75 3.82 18.45
CA ASP A 119 -7.54 4.11 19.65
C ASP A 119 -8.00 5.58 19.67
N ARG A 120 -7.11 6.50 19.34
CA ARG A 120 -7.40 7.94 19.39
C ARG A 120 -8.48 8.37 18.40
N TYR A 121 -8.49 7.79 17.20
CA TYR A 121 -9.40 8.17 16.11
C TYR A 121 -10.47 7.11 15.81
N GLU A 122 -10.74 6.22 16.76
CA GLU A 122 -11.71 5.15 16.62
C GLU A 122 -13.09 5.64 16.17
N HIS A 123 -13.55 6.75 16.76
CA HIS A 123 -14.86 7.33 16.51
C HIS A 123 -14.83 8.58 15.60
N ASP A 124 -13.67 8.94 15.06
CA ASP A 124 -13.55 10.09 14.15
C ASP A 124 -13.74 9.65 12.69
N GLU A 125 -14.96 9.87 12.18
CA GLU A 125 -15.33 9.49 10.80
C GLU A 125 -14.54 10.27 9.72
N ARG A 126 -13.83 11.34 10.06
CA ARG A 126 -12.95 12.07 9.13
C ARG A 126 -11.67 11.31 8.81
N VAL A 127 -11.31 10.32 9.64
CA VAL A 127 -10.09 9.52 9.50
C VAL A 127 -10.46 8.12 9.05
N GLY A 128 -9.94 7.70 7.89
CA GLY A 128 -10.21 6.38 7.33
C GLY A 128 -8.99 5.47 7.28
N MET A 129 -7.77 6.03 7.41
CA MET A 129 -6.53 5.26 7.25
C MET A 129 -5.41 5.83 8.11
N ILE A 130 -4.53 4.96 8.57
CA ILE A 130 -3.24 5.29 9.18
C ILE A 130 -2.17 4.66 8.28
N ALA A 131 -1.28 5.46 7.70
CA ALA A 131 -0.16 4.98 6.89
C ALA A 131 1.13 5.01 7.71
N GLY A 132 2.01 4.04 7.47
CA GLY A 132 3.37 4.08 7.99
C GLY A 132 4.37 4.72 7.00
N PHE A 133 4.01 4.73 5.72
CA PHE A 133 4.87 5.24 4.66
C PHE A 133 4.71 6.74 4.46
N ASN A 134 5.83 7.48 4.54
CA ASN A 134 5.91 8.90 4.26
C ASN A 134 6.78 9.15 3.03
N THR A 135 6.19 9.66 1.94
CA THR A 135 6.87 9.90 0.65
C THR A 135 7.96 10.98 0.74
N ASP A 136 7.88 11.90 1.70
CA ASP A 136 8.94 12.91 1.94
C ASP A 136 10.14 12.32 2.68
N GLU A 137 10.02 11.10 3.25
CA GLU A 137 10.94 10.49 4.21
C GLU A 137 10.95 11.22 5.57
N ARG A 138 11.11 12.53 5.56
CA ARG A 138 10.90 13.45 6.68
C ARG A 138 10.15 14.67 6.18
N THR A 139 9.01 14.96 6.77
CA THR A 139 8.20 16.14 6.40
C THR A 139 8.67 17.34 7.20
N PRO A 140 9.36 18.31 6.57
CA PRO A 140 10.10 19.35 7.29
C PRO A 140 9.21 20.44 7.91
N ASP A 141 8.03 20.63 7.35
CA ASP A 141 7.06 21.68 7.70
C ASP A 141 5.96 21.21 8.68
N VAL A 142 6.19 20.05 9.33
CA VAL A 142 5.33 19.50 10.38
C VAL A 142 6.04 19.53 11.72
N CYS A 143 5.42 20.18 12.73
CA CYS A 143 5.95 20.26 14.09
C CYS A 143 5.48 19.14 15.01
N ASP A 144 4.34 18.52 14.70
CA ASP A 144 3.77 17.38 15.41
C ASP A 144 4.35 16.06 14.88
N ASP A 145 4.06 14.92 15.52
CA ASP A 145 4.67 13.66 15.12
C ASP A 145 3.94 12.98 13.96
N TYR A 146 2.79 13.51 13.57
CA TYR A 146 2.02 13.09 12.41
C TYR A 146 1.11 14.22 11.89
N PHE A 147 0.50 14.02 10.75
CA PHE A 147 -0.41 14.96 10.10
C PHE A 147 -1.47 14.21 9.28
N PHE A 148 -2.42 14.96 8.70
CA PHE A 148 -3.52 14.43 7.91
C PHE A 148 -3.37 14.80 6.44
N THR A 149 -3.77 13.91 5.55
CA THR A 149 -3.77 14.15 4.11
C THR A 149 -4.83 13.30 3.42
N THR A 150 -5.33 13.74 2.27
CA THR A 150 -6.17 12.91 1.39
C THR A 150 -5.34 11.97 0.50
N ASN A 151 -4.01 11.99 0.64
CA ASN A 151 -3.15 11.06 -0.08
C ASN A 151 -3.28 9.65 0.48
N PHE A 152 -3.35 8.67 -0.42
CA PHE A 152 -3.48 7.26 -0.13
C PHE A 152 -2.13 6.54 -0.23
N SER A 153 -1.82 5.65 0.72
CA SER A 153 -0.61 4.84 0.71
C SER A 153 -0.85 3.49 1.38
N ILE A 154 -0.57 2.40 0.66
CA ILE A 154 -0.84 1.02 1.08
C ILE A 154 0.38 0.30 1.67
N TRP A 155 1.54 0.91 1.70
CA TRP A 155 2.73 0.26 2.27
C TRP A 155 2.74 0.41 3.79
N GLY A 156 2.30 -0.65 4.48
CA GLY A 156 2.17 -0.67 5.92
C GLY A 156 1.16 0.35 6.43
N TRP A 157 -0.05 -0.11 6.69
CA TRP A 157 -1.15 0.74 7.07
C TRP A 157 -2.06 0.08 8.11
N ALA A 158 -2.93 0.87 8.71
CA ALA A 158 -3.96 0.38 9.62
C ALA A 158 -5.29 1.09 9.36
N SER A 159 -6.39 0.43 9.74
CA SER A 159 -7.74 0.98 9.62
C SER A 159 -8.71 0.26 10.58
N TRP A 160 -9.99 0.56 10.43
CA TRP A 160 -11.10 0.06 11.23
C TRP A 160 -12.11 -0.70 10.38
N SER A 161 -12.81 -1.66 11.00
CA SER A 161 -13.91 -2.41 10.35
C SER A 161 -15.00 -1.47 9.82
N ARG A 162 -15.28 -0.34 10.53
CA ARG A 162 -16.24 0.70 10.11
C ARG A 162 -15.88 1.34 8.75
N VAL A 163 -14.61 1.34 8.38
CA VAL A 163 -14.13 1.85 7.08
C VAL A 163 -14.10 0.75 6.04
N ILE A 164 -13.49 -0.39 6.38
CA ILE A 164 -13.29 -1.50 5.46
C ILE A 164 -14.61 -2.14 5.04
N GLY A 165 -15.59 -2.23 5.95
CA GLY A 165 -16.92 -2.80 5.68
C GLY A 165 -17.79 -1.97 4.73
N LYS A 166 -17.48 -0.69 4.53
CA LYS A 166 -18.21 0.18 3.59
C LYS A 166 -17.72 0.08 2.14
N ARG A 167 -16.65 -0.70 1.87
CA ARG A 167 -16.08 -0.84 0.53
C ARG A 167 -16.93 -1.73 -0.37
N SER A 168 -17.08 -1.34 -1.62
CA SER A 168 -17.79 -2.12 -2.64
C SER A 168 -16.83 -2.53 -3.76
N ALA A 169 -16.73 -3.83 -4.01
CA ALA A 169 -15.88 -4.40 -5.06
C ALA A 169 -16.42 -4.16 -6.48
N ASP A 170 -17.69 -3.82 -6.60
CA ASP A 170 -18.39 -3.62 -7.88
C ASP A 170 -18.28 -2.19 -8.42
N TYR A 171 -17.63 -1.28 -7.67
CA TYR A 171 -17.53 0.15 -8.04
C TYR A 171 -18.89 0.80 -8.31
N ALA A 172 -19.92 0.47 -7.51
CA ALA A 172 -21.29 0.95 -7.70
C ALA A 172 -21.41 2.47 -7.83
N PHE A 173 -20.50 3.24 -7.23
CA PHE A 173 -20.47 4.71 -7.35
C PHE A 173 -20.32 5.20 -8.80
N LEU A 174 -19.81 4.39 -9.73
CA LEU A 174 -19.69 4.75 -11.15
C LEU A 174 -21.05 4.87 -11.86
N ASP A 175 -22.10 4.33 -11.27
CA ASP A 175 -23.47 4.44 -11.79
C ASP A 175 -24.19 5.69 -11.25
N ASP A 176 -23.59 6.39 -10.27
CA ASP A 176 -24.08 7.66 -9.74
C ASP A 176 -23.32 8.84 -10.38
N ALA A 177 -23.98 9.51 -11.34
CA ALA A 177 -23.39 10.64 -12.07
C ALA A 177 -23.03 11.82 -11.15
N GLU A 178 -23.76 12.03 -10.05
CA GLU A 178 -23.46 13.09 -9.08
C GLU A 178 -22.21 12.74 -8.28
N ALA A 179 -22.10 11.52 -7.76
CA ALA A 179 -20.90 11.04 -7.05
C ALA A 179 -19.66 11.13 -7.94
N VAL A 180 -19.75 10.71 -9.21
CA VAL A 180 -18.67 10.80 -10.20
C VAL A 180 -18.25 12.26 -10.43
N SER A 181 -19.21 13.16 -10.62
CA SER A 181 -18.95 14.60 -10.83
C SER A 181 -18.26 15.23 -9.63
N ARG A 182 -18.71 14.93 -8.41
CA ARG A 182 -18.11 15.43 -7.16
C ARG A 182 -16.70 14.87 -6.94
N LEU A 183 -16.49 13.58 -7.19
CA LEU A 183 -15.17 12.95 -7.09
C LEU A 183 -14.17 13.58 -8.08
N GLN A 184 -14.62 13.91 -9.30
CA GLN A 184 -13.80 14.65 -10.26
C GLN A 184 -13.45 16.06 -9.78
N ALA A 185 -14.37 16.75 -9.11
CA ALA A 185 -14.15 18.09 -8.58
C ALA A 185 -13.18 18.10 -7.39
N LEU A 186 -13.20 17.06 -6.53
CA LEU A 186 -12.28 16.92 -5.42
C LEU A 186 -10.81 16.71 -5.87
N THR A 187 -10.60 16.21 -7.09
CA THR A 187 -9.27 15.93 -7.62
C THR A 187 -8.73 17.15 -8.36
N GLU A 188 -7.86 17.92 -7.70
CA GLU A 188 -7.27 19.15 -8.28
C GLU A 188 -6.33 18.84 -9.46
N GLU A 189 -5.54 17.77 -9.37
CA GLU A 189 -4.56 17.40 -10.37
C GLU A 189 -5.23 16.85 -11.63
N ARG A 190 -5.16 17.63 -12.71
CA ARG A 190 -5.80 17.32 -13.99
C ARG A 190 -5.49 15.90 -14.50
N LYS A 191 -4.25 15.42 -14.27
CA LYS A 191 -3.87 14.09 -14.75
C LYS A 191 -4.48 12.98 -13.90
N LEU A 192 -4.48 13.10 -12.57
CA LEU A 192 -5.11 12.13 -11.69
C LEU A 192 -6.61 12.05 -11.97
N ARG A 193 -7.28 13.20 -12.07
CA ARG A 193 -8.70 13.30 -12.44
C ARG A 193 -9.02 12.60 -13.76
N ARG A 194 -8.15 12.75 -14.77
CA ARG A 194 -8.32 12.11 -16.08
C ARG A 194 -8.10 10.61 -16.05
N ASP A 195 -7.17 10.14 -15.22
CA ASP A 195 -6.71 8.74 -15.24
C ASP A 195 -7.48 7.86 -14.21
N PHE A 196 -7.94 8.42 -13.08
CA PHE A 196 -8.49 7.64 -11.95
C PHE A 196 -9.84 6.98 -12.29
N LEU A 197 -10.82 7.74 -12.78
CA LEU A 197 -12.13 7.17 -13.12
C LEU A 197 -12.08 6.14 -14.26
N PRO A 198 -11.36 6.38 -15.38
CA PRO A 198 -11.17 5.36 -16.41
C PRO A 198 -10.47 4.10 -15.85
N MET A 199 -9.58 4.23 -14.88
CA MET A 199 -8.97 3.08 -14.21
C MET A 199 -10.00 2.30 -13.40
N CYS A 200 -10.84 2.97 -12.60
CA CYS A 200 -11.93 2.32 -11.86
C CYS A 200 -12.92 1.61 -12.81
N GLN A 201 -13.26 2.24 -13.95
CA GLN A 201 -14.09 1.61 -14.97
C GLN A 201 -13.47 0.36 -15.57
N ALA A 202 -12.16 0.42 -15.90
CA ALA A 202 -11.43 -0.74 -16.41
C ALA A 202 -11.35 -1.88 -15.39
N HIS A 203 -11.13 -1.55 -14.12
CA HIS A 203 -11.12 -2.53 -13.03
C HIS A 203 -12.50 -3.18 -12.86
N ARG A 204 -13.58 -2.41 -12.86
CA ARG A 204 -14.96 -2.91 -12.84
C ARG A 204 -15.21 -3.89 -13.99
N LEU A 205 -14.85 -3.50 -15.22
CA LEU A 205 -15.02 -4.34 -16.41
C LEU A 205 -14.20 -5.63 -16.38
N SER A 206 -13.08 -5.66 -15.67
CA SER A 206 -12.26 -6.86 -15.52
C SER A 206 -12.91 -7.91 -14.62
N GLY A 207 -13.89 -7.52 -13.78
CA GLY A 207 -14.51 -8.36 -12.77
C GLY A 207 -13.60 -8.75 -11.59
N LYS A 208 -12.38 -8.15 -11.50
CA LYS A 208 -11.44 -8.40 -10.40
C LYS A 208 -11.54 -7.29 -9.35
N ALA A 209 -11.42 -7.66 -8.07
CA ALA A 209 -11.37 -6.70 -6.98
C ALA A 209 -9.95 -6.12 -6.85
N TYR A 210 -9.74 -4.91 -7.32
CA TYR A 210 -8.49 -4.16 -7.13
C TYR A 210 -8.59 -3.34 -5.84
N PHE A 211 -8.08 -3.89 -4.75
CA PHE A 211 -8.29 -3.33 -3.41
C PHE A 211 -7.80 -1.89 -3.26
N GLU A 212 -6.73 -1.50 -3.96
CA GLU A 212 -6.18 -0.14 -3.93
C GLU A 212 -7.20 0.89 -4.42
N THR A 213 -7.74 0.72 -5.62
CA THR A 213 -8.70 1.68 -6.18
C THR A 213 -10.06 1.62 -5.49
N ILE A 214 -10.46 0.45 -5.01
CA ILE A 214 -11.66 0.29 -4.17
C ILE A 214 -11.50 1.08 -2.87
N PHE A 215 -10.36 0.95 -2.18
CA PHE A 215 -10.14 1.63 -0.92
C PHE A 215 -9.94 3.15 -1.13
N GLN A 216 -9.17 3.55 -2.14
CA GLN A 216 -8.97 4.97 -2.45
C GLN A 216 -10.28 5.66 -2.82
N SER A 217 -11.13 5.05 -3.66
CA SER A 217 -12.44 5.61 -3.99
C SER A 217 -13.34 5.73 -2.75
N GLN A 218 -13.33 4.72 -1.86
CA GLN A 218 -14.06 4.76 -0.61
C GLN A 218 -13.65 5.95 0.28
N LEU A 219 -12.35 6.15 0.49
CA LEU A 219 -11.83 7.27 1.29
C LEU A 219 -12.27 8.63 0.68
N LEU A 220 -12.15 8.78 -0.63
CA LEU A 220 -12.54 10.01 -1.34
C LEU A 220 -14.04 10.28 -1.25
N LEU A 221 -14.89 9.26 -1.48
CA LEU A 221 -16.35 9.37 -1.43
C LEU A 221 -16.87 9.69 -0.01
N GLN A 222 -16.15 9.27 1.02
CA GLN A 222 -16.47 9.57 2.42
C GLN A 222 -15.75 10.82 2.95
N SER A 223 -14.99 11.54 2.10
CA SER A 223 -14.14 12.66 2.49
C SER A 223 -13.21 12.35 3.66
N GLN A 224 -12.69 11.12 3.71
CA GLN A 224 -11.81 10.65 4.77
C GLN A 224 -10.34 10.95 4.48
N MET A 225 -9.60 11.22 5.54
CA MET A 225 -8.17 11.49 5.48
C MET A 225 -7.36 10.31 5.99
N THR A 226 -6.12 10.28 5.56
CA THR A 226 -5.07 9.38 6.03
C THR A 226 -4.19 10.11 7.05
N ILE A 227 -3.88 9.47 8.18
CA ILE A 227 -2.82 9.88 9.09
C ILE A 227 -1.49 9.41 8.51
N VAL A 228 -0.50 10.32 8.44
CA VAL A 228 0.86 10.02 7.99
C VAL A 228 1.84 10.47 9.07
N PRO A 229 2.78 9.62 9.53
CA PRO A 229 3.81 10.00 10.49
C PRO A 229 4.76 11.02 9.86
N ARG A 230 5.28 11.96 10.68
CA ARG A 230 6.22 12.99 10.23
C ARG A 230 7.50 12.42 9.60
N VAL A 231 7.89 11.22 10.01
CA VAL A 231 9.04 10.47 9.47
C VAL A 231 8.57 9.16 8.86
N ASN A 232 9.24 8.70 7.82
CA ASN A 232 8.93 7.41 7.21
C ASN A 232 9.20 6.25 8.18
N MET A 233 8.24 5.34 8.34
CA MET A 233 8.34 4.18 9.22
C MET A 233 8.39 2.85 8.45
N ILE A 234 8.41 2.88 7.12
CA ILE A 234 8.27 1.69 6.28
C ILE A 234 9.38 1.65 5.22
N ASN A 235 9.99 0.47 5.04
CA ASN A 235 10.75 0.14 3.84
C ASN A 235 10.00 -0.90 3.01
N ASN A 236 9.91 -0.70 1.70
CA ASN A 236 9.51 -1.74 0.77
C ASN A 236 10.75 -2.43 0.20
N VAL A 237 10.91 -3.72 0.47
CA VAL A 237 12.04 -4.54 0.03
C VAL A 237 11.67 -5.47 -1.14
N GLY A 238 10.50 -5.25 -1.76
CA GLY A 238 9.92 -6.08 -2.80
C GLY A 238 10.48 -5.88 -4.20
N VAL A 239 11.40 -4.94 -4.40
CA VAL A 239 12.06 -4.75 -5.71
C VAL A 239 13.13 -5.84 -5.88
N THR A 240 12.67 -7.00 -6.31
CA THR A 240 13.50 -8.15 -6.67
C THR A 240 13.14 -8.58 -8.09
N ASP A 241 13.96 -9.43 -8.72
CA ASP A 241 13.71 -9.93 -10.08
C ASP A 241 12.34 -10.68 -10.19
N ASP A 242 11.80 -11.16 -9.07
CA ASP A 242 10.52 -11.89 -8.96
C ASP A 242 9.32 -11.01 -8.54
N SER A 243 9.48 -9.68 -8.52
CA SER A 243 8.41 -8.79 -8.06
C SER A 243 7.24 -8.69 -9.07
N THR A 244 6.00 -8.71 -8.57
CA THR A 244 4.78 -8.71 -9.39
C THR A 244 4.56 -7.39 -10.13
N HIS A 245 4.92 -6.26 -9.52
CA HIS A 245 4.67 -4.91 -10.05
C HIS A 245 5.92 -4.26 -10.66
N PHE A 246 7.11 -4.81 -10.43
CA PHE A 246 8.35 -4.22 -10.88
C PHE A 246 9.40 -5.28 -11.28
N ALA A 247 9.31 -5.77 -12.52
CA ALA A 247 10.35 -6.61 -13.12
C ALA A 247 11.53 -5.74 -13.61
N GLY A 248 12.49 -5.46 -12.72
CA GLY A 248 13.68 -4.69 -13.08
C GLY A 248 14.57 -4.38 -11.87
N SER A 249 15.82 -4.03 -12.13
CA SER A 249 16.77 -3.63 -11.08
C SER A 249 16.45 -2.21 -10.58
N ILE A 250 16.60 -1.96 -9.28
CA ILE A 250 16.53 -0.61 -8.67
C ILE A 250 17.44 0.38 -9.41
N SER A 251 18.58 -0.09 -9.98
CA SER A 251 19.51 0.73 -10.72
C SER A 251 18.94 1.34 -12.00
N THR A 252 17.90 0.74 -12.60
CA THR A 252 17.24 1.22 -13.81
C THR A 252 16.04 2.10 -13.55
N LEU A 253 15.64 2.26 -12.28
CA LEU A 253 14.61 3.20 -11.87
C LEU A 253 15.07 4.65 -11.96
N PRO A 254 14.23 5.57 -12.50
CA PRO A 254 14.49 7.01 -12.41
C PRO A 254 14.69 7.45 -10.96
N HIS A 255 15.61 8.37 -10.71
CA HIS A 255 16.04 8.80 -9.37
C HIS A 255 14.86 9.18 -8.46
N GLY A 256 13.90 9.98 -8.95
CA GLY A 256 12.74 10.39 -8.17
C GLY A 256 11.81 9.26 -7.77
N TYR A 257 11.83 8.13 -8.50
CA TYR A 257 11.06 6.92 -8.18
C TYR A 257 11.89 5.94 -7.34
N ARG A 258 13.19 5.83 -7.63
CA ARG A 258 14.13 5.00 -6.87
C ARG A 258 14.15 5.38 -5.39
N ARG A 259 14.10 6.70 -5.09
CA ARG A 259 14.09 7.21 -3.72
C ARG A 259 13.03 6.53 -2.85
N ILE A 260 11.82 6.27 -3.37
CA ILE A 260 10.72 5.63 -2.65
C ILE A 260 11.12 4.25 -2.07
N PHE A 261 12.00 3.52 -2.79
CA PHE A 261 12.47 2.20 -2.37
C PHE A 261 13.79 2.23 -1.57
N THR A 262 14.45 3.38 -1.49
CA THR A 262 15.78 3.51 -0.87
C THR A 262 15.83 4.46 0.32
N MET A 263 14.69 5.10 0.68
CA MET A 263 14.65 5.95 1.89
C MET A 263 14.80 5.12 3.16
N ASP A 264 15.35 5.79 4.19
CA ASP A 264 15.42 5.21 5.52
C ASP A 264 14.05 5.17 6.20
N ARG A 265 13.93 4.26 7.16
CA ARG A 265 12.81 4.22 8.11
C ARG A 265 13.30 4.64 9.48
N TYR A 266 12.41 5.30 10.21
CA TYR A 266 12.73 5.91 11.50
C TYR A 266 11.75 5.45 12.57
N ASP A 267 12.20 5.51 13.81
CA ASP A 267 11.35 5.35 14.97
C ASP A 267 10.80 6.70 15.44
N LEU A 268 9.59 6.70 15.99
CA LEU A 268 9.02 7.82 16.72
C LEU A 268 9.36 7.74 18.20
N VAL A 269 9.43 8.89 18.86
CA VAL A 269 9.67 8.99 20.30
C VAL A 269 8.32 9.20 20.98
N PHE A 270 8.05 8.45 22.03
CA PHE A 270 6.82 8.55 22.81
C PHE A 270 7.06 9.28 24.14
N PRO A 271 6.06 10.02 24.67
CA PRO A 271 4.71 10.18 24.15
C PRO A 271 4.67 11.04 22.87
N LEU A 272 3.69 10.75 21.98
CA LEU A 272 3.54 11.48 20.72
C LEU A 272 3.02 12.90 20.94
N LYS A 273 3.49 13.83 20.10
CA LYS A 273 2.94 15.16 19.96
C LYS A 273 1.84 15.17 18.91
N HIS A 274 0.61 15.46 19.35
CA HIS A 274 -0.58 15.37 18.53
C HIS A 274 -0.95 16.72 17.89
N PRO A 275 -1.37 16.73 16.60
CA PRO A 275 -2.01 17.90 16.00
C PRO A 275 -3.29 18.28 16.76
N ARG A 276 -3.46 19.57 16.98
CA ARG A 276 -4.67 20.09 17.65
C ARG A 276 -5.93 19.91 16.81
N TYR A 277 -5.81 19.94 15.48
CA TYR A 277 -6.92 19.90 14.54
C TYR A 277 -6.71 18.84 13.47
N VAL A 278 -7.82 18.23 13.01
CA VAL A 278 -7.83 17.31 11.88
C VAL A 278 -8.06 18.15 10.61
N VAL A 279 -6.96 18.61 10.02
CA VAL A 279 -6.93 19.46 8.82
C VAL A 279 -5.89 18.90 7.85
N GLU A 280 -6.21 18.89 6.56
CA GLU A 280 -5.32 18.37 5.53
C GLU A 280 -4.04 19.21 5.39
N HIS A 281 -2.91 18.52 5.31
CA HIS A 281 -1.63 19.09 4.91
C HIS A 281 -1.50 19.07 3.38
N VAL A 282 -2.02 20.10 2.73
CA VAL A 282 -2.14 20.20 1.26
C VAL A 282 -0.77 20.20 0.57
N GLU A 283 0.24 20.85 1.17
CA GLU A 283 1.60 20.93 0.62
C GLU A 283 2.25 19.54 0.52
N TYR A 284 2.03 18.66 1.52
CA TYR A 284 2.47 17.27 1.46
C TYR A 284 1.82 16.55 0.28
N ARG A 285 0.49 16.64 0.13
CA ARG A 285 -0.23 16.05 -1.01
C ARG A 285 0.33 16.55 -2.34
N HIS A 286 0.62 17.84 -2.45
CA HIS A 286 1.23 18.41 -3.65
C HIS A 286 2.64 17.85 -3.92
N ARG A 287 3.45 17.61 -2.88
CA ARG A 287 4.79 17.00 -3.02
C ARG A 287 4.67 15.54 -3.48
N VAL A 288 3.76 14.75 -2.88
CA VAL A 288 3.49 13.37 -3.30
C VAL A 288 3.07 13.33 -4.78
N TYR A 289 2.12 14.15 -5.19
CA TYR A 289 1.64 14.18 -6.56
C TYR A 289 2.71 14.66 -7.56
N ARG A 290 3.61 15.53 -7.13
CA ARG A 290 4.79 15.88 -7.92
C ARG A 290 5.72 14.67 -8.07
N THR A 291 6.00 13.98 -6.97
CA THR A 291 6.80 12.76 -6.96
C THR A 291 6.18 11.66 -7.82
N MET A 292 4.88 11.50 -7.82
CA MET A 292 4.16 10.54 -8.70
C MET A 292 4.03 11.03 -10.16
N GLY A 293 4.40 12.29 -10.45
CA GLY A 293 4.32 12.88 -11.79
C GLY A 293 2.89 13.20 -12.23
N TRP A 294 1.96 13.38 -11.29
CA TRP A 294 0.57 13.73 -11.59
C TRP A 294 0.38 15.25 -11.72
N ARG A 295 1.19 16.03 -11.03
CA ARG A 295 1.10 17.49 -11.02
C ARG A 295 1.71 18.17 -12.25
N SER A 296 2.74 17.58 -12.87
CA SER A 296 3.40 18.15 -14.04
C SER A 296 3.71 17.11 -15.10
N PRO A 297 3.28 17.32 -16.38
CA PRO A 297 3.60 16.41 -17.48
C PRO A 297 5.10 16.33 -17.76
N TRP A 298 5.84 17.40 -17.51
CA TRP A 298 7.29 17.48 -17.75
C TRP A 298 8.09 16.54 -16.84
N ILE A 299 7.63 16.31 -15.62
CA ILE A 299 8.23 15.32 -14.71
C ILE A 299 8.13 13.92 -15.31
N LYS A 300 7.02 13.57 -15.96
CA LYS A 300 6.86 12.27 -16.64
C LYS A 300 7.75 12.15 -17.86
N VAL A 301 7.87 13.23 -18.64
CA VAL A 301 8.77 13.27 -19.79
C VAL A 301 10.21 13.08 -19.33
N GLY A 302 10.66 13.87 -18.34
CA GLY A 302 11.99 13.76 -17.75
C GLY A 302 12.30 12.34 -17.25
N ARG A 303 11.38 11.73 -16.52
CA ARG A 303 11.51 10.33 -16.05
C ARG A 303 11.57 9.33 -17.18
N SER A 304 10.75 9.49 -18.22
CA SER A 304 10.78 8.57 -19.36
C SER A 304 12.11 8.65 -20.11
N LEU A 305 12.72 9.84 -20.19
CA LEU A 305 14.05 10.02 -20.78
C LEU A 305 15.15 9.43 -19.87
N GLU A 306 15.07 9.66 -18.56
CA GLU A 306 15.99 9.09 -17.58
C GLU A 306 15.90 7.56 -17.56
N GLU A 307 14.70 6.99 -17.56
CA GLU A 307 14.46 5.54 -17.64
C GLU A 307 15.04 4.95 -18.92
N LEU A 308 14.83 5.60 -20.05
CA LEU A 308 15.41 5.19 -21.32
C LEU A 308 16.95 5.20 -21.26
N TYR A 309 17.53 6.30 -20.76
CA TYR A 309 18.98 6.42 -20.60
C TYR A 309 19.55 5.33 -19.69
N LEU A 310 18.93 5.08 -18.52
CA LEU A 310 19.37 4.06 -17.59
C LEU A 310 19.28 2.65 -18.19
N ASN A 311 18.18 2.34 -18.90
CA ASN A 311 18.04 1.04 -19.55
C ASN A 311 19.04 0.84 -20.70
N VAL A 312 19.36 1.88 -21.48
CA VAL A 312 20.45 1.84 -22.48
C VAL A 312 21.79 1.61 -21.79
N LYS A 313 22.10 2.37 -20.73
CA LYS A 313 23.35 2.26 -19.98
C LYS A 313 23.57 0.86 -19.39
N HIS A 314 22.51 0.20 -18.96
CA HIS A 314 22.55 -1.14 -18.37
C HIS A 314 22.29 -2.27 -19.38
N GLY A 315 22.17 -1.97 -20.68
CA GLY A 315 21.98 -2.97 -21.72
C GLY A 315 20.63 -3.67 -21.76
N ASN A 316 19.58 -3.09 -21.14
CA ASN A 316 18.23 -3.64 -21.03
C ASN A 316 17.42 -3.47 -22.33
N TRP A 317 17.93 -4.00 -23.44
CA TRP A 317 17.31 -3.85 -24.77
C TRP A 317 15.92 -4.50 -24.87
N ALA A 318 15.70 -5.61 -24.16
CA ALA A 318 14.41 -6.30 -24.13
C ALA A 318 13.31 -5.41 -23.51
N PHE A 319 13.61 -4.71 -22.40
CA PHE A 319 12.72 -3.76 -21.77
C PHE A 319 12.39 -2.58 -22.67
N ILE A 320 13.40 -2.02 -23.35
CA ILE A 320 13.23 -0.91 -24.31
C ILE A 320 12.29 -1.34 -25.44
N ALA A 321 12.55 -2.50 -26.05
CA ALA A 321 11.72 -3.04 -27.13
C ALA A 321 10.27 -3.27 -26.68
N GLN A 322 10.07 -3.81 -25.47
CA GLN A 322 8.73 -4.00 -24.91
C GLN A 322 8.01 -2.67 -24.65
N SER A 323 8.72 -1.68 -24.08
CA SER A 323 8.16 -0.35 -23.82
C SER A 323 7.74 0.37 -25.10
N VAL A 324 8.52 0.25 -26.17
CA VAL A 324 8.18 0.79 -27.49
C VAL A 324 6.94 0.09 -28.07
N ARG A 325 6.90 -1.25 -28.03
CA ARG A 325 5.72 -2.04 -28.48
C ARG A 325 4.44 -1.64 -27.73
N ASN A 326 4.52 -1.47 -26.42
CA ASN A 326 3.38 -1.06 -25.61
C ASN A 326 2.88 0.34 -25.96
N ARG A 327 3.79 1.30 -26.23
CA ARG A 327 3.45 2.66 -26.69
C ARG A 327 2.79 2.65 -28.07
N ILE A 328 3.31 1.86 -29.01
CA ILE A 328 2.72 1.70 -30.36
C ILE A 328 1.31 1.08 -30.26
N ARG A 329 1.13 0.01 -29.44
CA ARG A 329 -0.19 -0.60 -29.22
C ARG A 329 -1.20 0.39 -28.65
N LYS A 330 -0.77 1.22 -27.68
CA LYS A 330 -1.62 2.26 -27.09
C LYS A 330 -2.00 3.33 -28.11
N TRP A 331 -1.06 3.71 -28.98
CA TRP A 331 -1.32 4.69 -30.04
C TRP A 331 -2.28 4.14 -31.12
N MET A 332 -2.22 2.84 -31.42
CA MET A 332 -3.12 2.16 -32.37
C MET A 332 -4.51 1.83 -31.76
N GLY A 333 -4.86 2.33 -30.58
CA GLY A 333 -6.17 2.09 -29.94
C GLY A 333 -6.38 0.67 -29.43
N LYS A 334 -5.36 -0.21 -29.45
CA LYS A 334 -5.41 -1.55 -28.89
C LYS A 334 -4.97 -1.51 -27.41
N THR A 335 -5.79 -0.91 -26.56
CA THR A 335 -5.58 -0.94 -25.10
C THR A 335 -5.96 -2.30 -24.56
N ALA A 336 -5.00 -3.16 -24.34
CA ALA A 336 -5.13 -4.21 -23.34
C ALA A 336 -4.69 -3.60 -22.00
N TYR A 337 -5.64 -3.31 -21.12
CA TYR A 337 -5.35 -3.16 -19.71
C TYR A 337 -5.01 -4.57 -19.18
N ARG A 338 -3.76 -4.77 -18.85
CA ARG A 338 -3.28 -5.89 -18.02
C ARG A 338 -2.90 -5.34 -16.67
#